data_c8e18873d9bbdf0e9a1728cbec5219c4
#
_entry.id   c8e18873d9bbdf0e9a1728cbec5219c4
#
_cell.length_a   1.000
_cell.length_b   1.000
_cell.length_c   1.000
_cell.angle_alpha   90.00
_cell.angle_beta   90.00
_cell.angle_gamma   90.00
#
_symmetry.space_group_name_H-M   'P 1'
#
loop_
_entity.id
_entity.type
_entity.pdbx_description
1 polymer ?
#
loop_
_entity_poly.entity_id
_entity_poly.type
_entity_poly.pdbx_seq_one_letter_code
_entity_poly.pdbx_strand_id
1 'polypeptide(L)'
;MDSTTQPEIQLDRLLYTHYQHHNLEQANRFFIDFGFKPVKQSANLIFYRGFGKHPFIYVAERSPDNVKRFVGGGWLVSSKKDLEVASQLPGASYIQDSTAPGGGQFVDVKDPNGINVRLLFGVTLRAEDEQKEEEPKPVVMNTWNEKPRKGEFQRFDNGPSRVHKLGHYGLVVDRSQFETTVAWYLSTFNLAETDSLFDKASGKDMMTFMHIDKGKEFTDHHSFFIQSPPEPVKNCRPHHSSFEVDNMDSQTMGHYHLQGQGWTNCWGIGRHLLGSQIFDYWFDPSGNIVEHYSDGDIVNCETTVAKEPAAPDTMAVWGPNVTLAFLTTRMEDIKKGVAASAVEQDAVAS
;
A
#
# COMPACT_ATOMS: atom_id res chain seq x y z
N MET A 1 7.54 -30.46 17.30
CA MET A 1 7.45 -31.09 15.97
C MET A 1 7.45 -29.96 14.97
N ASP A 2 8.66 -29.55 14.60
CA ASP A 2 8.86 -28.47 13.63
C ASP A 2 8.92 -29.06 12.24
N SER A 3 7.79 -29.08 11.53
CA SER A 3 7.80 -29.07 10.07
C SER A 3 7.35 -27.68 9.64
N THR A 4 8.22 -26.73 9.70
CA THR A 4 8.09 -25.49 8.92
C THR A 4 8.29 -25.90 7.46
N THR A 5 7.19 -26.34 6.81
CA THR A 5 7.17 -26.43 5.36
C THR A 5 7.40 -25.01 4.86
N GLN A 6 8.52 -24.81 4.16
CA GLN A 6 8.78 -23.50 3.51
C GLN A 6 7.59 -23.17 2.60
N PRO A 7 7.17 -21.90 2.52
CA PRO A 7 6.09 -21.47 1.65
C PRO A 7 6.39 -21.90 0.21
N GLU A 8 5.36 -22.36 -0.49
CA GLU A 8 5.52 -22.99 -1.81
C GLU A 8 5.91 -21.97 -2.90
N ILE A 9 5.52 -20.68 -2.75
CA ILE A 9 5.69 -19.63 -3.75
C ILE A 9 6.53 -18.49 -3.16
N GLN A 10 7.64 -18.18 -3.84
CA GLN A 10 8.54 -17.11 -3.45
C GLN A 10 8.18 -15.81 -4.19
N LEU A 11 7.67 -14.83 -3.46
CA LEU A 11 7.46 -13.47 -3.96
C LEU A 11 8.81 -12.74 -4.01
N ASP A 12 9.05 -12.01 -5.09
CA ASP A 12 10.17 -11.08 -5.18
C ASP A 12 9.77 -9.68 -4.71
N ARG A 13 8.62 -9.17 -5.16
CA ARG A 13 8.10 -7.85 -4.78
C ARG A 13 6.65 -7.65 -5.15
N LEU A 14 6.02 -6.70 -4.49
CA LEU A 14 4.75 -6.13 -4.92
C LEU A 14 4.98 -5.24 -6.14
N LEU A 15 4.13 -5.36 -7.17
CA LEU A 15 4.26 -4.61 -8.42
C LEU A 15 3.20 -3.53 -8.55
N TYR A 16 1.91 -3.90 -8.45
CA TYR A 16 0.81 -2.96 -8.69
C TYR A 16 -0.47 -3.34 -7.95
N THR A 17 -1.39 -2.39 -7.85
CA THR A 17 -2.80 -2.61 -7.52
C THR A 17 -3.71 -2.23 -8.68
N HIS A 18 -4.86 -2.92 -8.80
CA HIS A 18 -5.83 -2.74 -9.88
C HIS A 18 -7.22 -2.41 -9.31
N TYR A 19 -7.76 -1.28 -9.74
CA TYR A 19 -9.08 -0.80 -9.33
C TYR A 19 -9.97 -0.48 -10.53
N GLN A 20 -11.28 -0.76 -10.39
CA GLN A 20 -12.31 -0.27 -11.29
C GLN A 20 -12.94 1.01 -10.73
N HIS A 21 -13.01 2.04 -11.56
CA HIS A 21 -13.52 3.36 -11.25
C HIS A 21 -14.81 3.66 -12.00
N HIS A 22 -15.78 4.30 -11.34
CA HIS A 22 -17.02 4.72 -12.00
C HIS A 22 -16.77 5.87 -13.00
N ASN A 23 -15.78 6.70 -12.79
CA ASN A 23 -15.37 7.79 -13.67
C ASN A 23 -13.86 7.76 -13.91
N LEU A 24 -13.44 7.11 -15.01
CA LEU A 24 -12.03 6.92 -15.34
C LEU A 24 -11.33 8.24 -15.67
N GLU A 25 -12.03 9.21 -16.28
CA GLU A 25 -11.47 10.52 -16.61
C GLU A 25 -11.15 11.33 -15.35
N GLN A 26 -12.05 11.30 -14.35
CA GLN A 26 -11.82 11.97 -13.09
C GLN A 26 -10.71 11.25 -12.28
N ALA A 27 -10.70 9.92 -12.29
CA ALA A 27 -9.64 9.12 -11.70
C ALA A 27 -8.27 9.46 -12.33
N ASN A 28 -8.21 9.57 -13.67
CA ASN A 28 -6.98 9.95 -14.37
C ASN A 28 -6.47 11.34 -13.94
N ARG A 29 -7.34 12.33 -13.82
CA ARG A 29 -6.93 13.67 -13.31
C ARG A 29 -6.36 13.58 -11.92
N PHE A 30 -7.05 12.87 -11.01
CA PHE A 30 -6.59 12.66 -9.65
C PHE A 30 -5.21 11.99 -9.61
N PHE A 31 -5.01 10.88 -10.35
CA PHE A 31 -3.74 10.16 -10.31
C PHE A 31 -2.57 10.91 -10.94
N ILE A 32 -2.82 11.79 -11.91
CA ILE A 32 -1.79 12.73 -12.41
C ILE A 32 -1.43 13.74 -11.31
N ASP A 33 -2.41 14.33 -10.62
CA ASP A 33 -2.19 15.25 -9.49
C ASP A 33 -1.56 14.54 -8.29
N PHE A 34 -1.82 13.23 -8.11
CA PHE A 34 -1.20 12.38 -7.10
C PHE A 34 0.27 12.04 -7.41
N GLY A 35 0.74 12.28 -8.64
CA GLY A 35 2.13 12.10 -9.06
C GLY A 35 2.41 10.88 -9.91
N PHE A 36 1.37 10.20 -10.38
CA PHE A 36 1.53 9.08 -11.31
C PHE A 36 1.74 9.55 -12.74
N LYS A 37 2.50 8.76 -13.51
CA LYS A 37 2.72 8.97 -14.93
C LYS A 37 1.99 7.90 -15.76
N PRO A 38 1.01 8.25 -16.59
CA PRO A 38 0.37 7.28 -17.47
C PRO A 38 1.37 6.76 -18.52
N VAL A 39 1.41 5.45 -18.75
CA VAL A 39 2.36 4.79 -19.68
C VAL A 39 1.69 4.00 -20.79
N LYS A 40 0.50 3.48 -20.55
CA LYS A 40 -0.33 2.81 -21.56
C LYS A 40 -1.79 3.10 -21.25
N GLN A 41 -2.52 3.51 -22.26
CA GLN A 41 -3.90 3.93 -22.06
C GLN A 41 -4.78 3.49 -23.25
N SER A 42 -6.00 3.10 -22.93
CA SER A 42 -7.10 2.85 -23.83
C SER A 42 -8.37 3.55 -23.33
N ALA A 43 -9.48 3.40 -24.02
CA ALA A 43 -10.75 3.98 -23.58
C ALA A 43 -11.21 3.49 -22.20
N ASN A 44 -10.81 2.29 -21.78
CA ASN A 44 -11.29 1.66 -20.55
C ASN A 44 -10.20 1.28 -19.55
N LEU A 45 -8.91 1.48 -19.88
CA LEU A 45 -7.81 1.01 -19.04
C LEU A 45 -6.61 1.95 -19.14
N ILE A 46 -6.06 2.33 -18.00
CA ILE A 46 -4.86 3.16 -17.90
C ILE A 46 -3.87 2.50 -16.94
N PHE A 47 -2.65 2.31 -17.40
CA PHE A 47 -1.52 1.89 -16.58
C PHE A 47 -0.70 3.10 -16.18
N TYR A 48 -0.33 3.18 -14.89
CA TYR A 48 0.47 4.27 -14.36
C TYR A 48 1.75 3.74 -13.73
N ARG A 49 2.81 4.53 -13.81
CA ARG A 49 4.10 4.27 -13.14
C ARG A 49 4.52 5.42 -12.23
N GLY A 50 5.48 5.14 -11.36
CA GLY A 50 6.31 6.14 -10.70
C GLY A 50 7.61 6.42 -11.47
N PHE A 51 8.59 7.04 -10.80
CA PHE A 51 9.93 7.22 -11.38
C PHE A 51 10.84 5.98 -11.23
N GLY A 52 10.48 5.03 -10.34
CA GLY A 52 11.26 3.82 -10.07
C GLY A 52 11.30 2.82 -11.24
N LYS A 53 11.91 1.67 -10.98
CA LYS A 53 12.18 0.62 -11.99
C LYS A 53 10.96 -0.13 -12.50
N HIS A 54 9.81 -0.02 -11.84
CA HIS A 54 8.61 -0.77 -12.22
C HIS A 54 7.98 -0.18 -13.49
N PRO A 55 7.61 -1.01 -14.48
CA PRO A 55 6.99 -0.53 -15.72
C PRO A 55 5.59 0.05 -15.47
N PHE A 56 4.92 -0.38 -14.41
CA PHE A 56 3.69 0.21 -13.88
C PHE A 56 3.52 -0.18 -12.41
N ILE A 57 2.73 0.61 -11.68
CA ILE A 57 2.47 0.43 -10.23
C ILE A 57 0.98 0.51 -9.88
N TYR A 58 0.16 0.99 -10.80
CA TYR A 58 -1.28 1.13 -10.61
C TYR A 58 -2.01 0.92 -11.94
N VAL A 59 -3.17 0.28 -11.85
CA VAL A 59 -4.06 0.07 -12.99
C VAL A 59 -5.44 0.65 -12.65
N ALA A 60 -5.88 1.64 -13.43
CA ALA A 60 -7.24 2.14 -13.38
C ALA A 60 -8.03 1.59 -14.56
N GLU A 61 -9.15 0.95 -14.28
CA GLU A 61 -10.09 0.42 -15.27
C GLU A 61 -11.45 1.12 -15.14
N ARG A 62 -12.13 1.32 -16.25
CA ARG A 62 -13.51 1.79 -16.24
C ARG A 62 -14.43 0.67 -15.72
N SER A 63 -15.21 0.96 -14.70
CA SER A 63 -16.22 0.03 -14.22
C SER A 63 -17.32 -0.15 -15.28
N PRO A 64 -17.70 -1.41 -15.60
CA PRO A 64 -18.72 -1.68 -16.60
C PRO A 64 -20.14 -1.30 -16.16
N ASP A 65 -20.37 -1.17 -14.86
CA ASP A 65 -21.69 -0.93 -14.24
C ASP A 65 -21.69 0.26 -13.27
N ASN A 66 -20.69 1.14 -13.35
CA ASN A 66 -20.50 2.29 -12.48
C ASN A 66 -20.31 1.96 -10.97
N VAL A 67 -19.95 0.74 -10.63
CA VAL A 67 -19.63 0.34 -9.25
C VAL A 67 -18.10 0.23 -9.10
N LYS A 68 -17.53 0.93 -8.12
CA LYS A 68 -16.10 0.79 -7.83
C LYS A 68 -15.78 -0.62 -7.35
N ARG A 69 -14.62 -1.15 -7.74
CA ARG A 69 -14.13 -2.46 -7.28
C ARG A 69 -12.62 -2.46 -7.12
N PHE A 70 -12.16 -3.19 -6.14
CA PHE A 70 -10.78 -3.63 -6.07
C PHE A 70 -10.67 -4.96 -6.83
N VAL A 71 -9.91 -4.97 -7.90
CA VAL A 71 -9.72 -6.18 -8.73
C VAL A 71 -8.68 -7.09 -8.10
N GLY A 72 -7.62 -6.51 -7.49
CA GLY A 72 -6.57 -7.26 -6.81
C GLY A 72 -5.21 -6.60 -6.85
N GLY A 73 -4.23 -7.28 -6.27
CA GLY A 73 -2.81 -6.93 -6.31
C GLY A 73 -2.02 -7.83 -7.26
N GLY A 74 -0.96 -7.27 -7.86
CA GLY A 74 -0.03 -8.00 -8.70
C GLY A 74 1.35 -8.09 -8.06
N TRP A 75 1.92 -9.30 -8.00
CA TRP A 75 3.17 -9.62 -7.33
C TRP A 75 4.14 -10.28 -8.30
N LEU A 76 5.38 -9.85 -8.33
CA LEU A 76 6.43 -10.58 -9.02
C LEU A 76 6.86 -11.78 -8.18
N VAL A 77 6.94 -12.94 -8.80
CA VAL A 77 7.53 -14.14 -8.20
C VAL A 77 9.00 -14.26 -8.58
N SER A 78 9.77 -14.94 -7.74
CA SER A 78 11.23 -15.04 -7.86
C SER A 78 11.66 -15.91 -9.05
N SER A 79 10.85 -16.89 -9.46
CA SER A 79 11.20 -17.82 -10.52
C SER A 79 9.97 -18.25 -11.35
N LYS A 80 10.25 -18.80 -12.54
CA LYS A 80 9.21 -19.46 -13.35
C LYS A 80 8.58 -20.64 -12.63
N LYS A 81 9.37 -21.36 -11.81
CA LYS A 81 8.87 -22.48 -11.00
C LYS A 81 7.79 -22.03 -10.01
N ASP A 82 7.96 -20.85 -9.39
CA ASP A 82 6.94 -20.30 -8.48
C ASP A 82 5.64 -20.02 -9.22
N LEU A 83 5.72 -19.52 -10.47
CA LEU A 83 4.53 -19.33 -11.31
C LEU A 83 3.86 -20.66 -11.69
N GLU A 84 4.65 -21.70 -11.96
CA GLU A 84 4.16 -23.06 -12.25
C GLU A 84 3.48 -23.67 -11.01
N VAL A 85 4.06 -23.52 -9.83
CA VAL A 85 3.44 -23.94 -8.56
C VAL A 85 2.13 -23.18 -8.33
N ALA A 86 2.11 -21.88 -8.54
CA ALA A 86 0.90 -21.06 -8.41
C ALA A 86 -0.25 -21.54 -9.31
N SER A 87 0.06 -22.00 -10.52
CA SER A 87 -0.94 -22.52 -11.46
C SER A 87 -1.60 -23.84 -11.02
N GLN A 88 -1.06 -24.49 -9.99
CA GLN A 88 -1.62 -25.73 -9.42
C GLN A 88 -2.49 -25.45 -8.18
N LEU A 89 -2.53 -24.22 -7.68
CA LEU A 89 -3.39 -23.87 -6.56
C LEU A 89 -4.87 -24.02 -6.92
N PRO A 90 -5.74 -24.41 -5.97
CA PRO A 90 -7.16 -24.53 -6.21
C PRO A 90 -7.79 -23.27 -6.81
N GLY A 91 -8.44 -23.40 -7.97
CA GLY A 91 -9.09 -22.26 -8.65
C GLY A 91 -8.15 -21.30 -9.36
N ALA A 92 -6.86 -21.63 -9.47
CA ALA A 92 -5.90 -20.83 -10.24
C ALA A 92 -6.21 -20.83 -11.74
N SER A 93 -5.86 -19.74 -12.41
CA SER A 93 -5.91 -19.69 -13.87
C SER A 93 -4.76 -20.51 -14.50
N TYR A 94 -4.87 -20.80 -15.78
CA TYR A 94 -3.69 -21.22 -16.55
C TYR A 94 -2.66 -20.09 -16.61
N ILE A 95 -1.39 -20.45 -16.87
CA ILE A 95 -0.35 -19.46 -17.17
C ILE A 95 -0.71 -18.75 -18.48
N GLN A 96 -0.70 -17.43 -18.47
CA GLN A 96 -1.07 -16.57 -19.59
C GLN A 96 0.02 -15.53 -19.86
N ASP A 97 0.16 -15.13 -21.12
CA ASP A 97 1.06 -14.03 -21.50
C ASP A 97 0.41 -12.68 -21.14
N SER A 98 1.19 -11.78 -20.55
CA SER A 98 0.74 -10.46 -20.17
C SER A 98 0.87 -9.47 -21.32
N THR A 99 -0.18 -8.69 -21.57
CA THR A 99 -0.16 -7.54 -22.48
C THR A 99 0.10 -6.20 -21.77
N ALA A 100 0.30 -6.23 -20.45
CA ALA A 100 0.64 -5.04 -19.67
C ALA A 100 2.06 -4.51 -20.02
N PRO A 101 2.40 -3.27 -19.67
CA PRO A 101 3.77 -2.77 -19.81
C PRO A 101 4.78 -3.71 -19.14
N GLY A 102 5.91 -3.98 -19.83
CA GLY A 102 6.90 -4.94 -19.37
C GLY A 102 6.62 -6.40 -19.75
N GLY A 103 5.42 -6.76 -20.22
CA GLY A 103 5.08 -8.11 -20.67
C GLY A 103 5.16 -9.16 -19.55
N GLY A 104 5.79 -10.31 -19.85
CA GLY A 104 5.91 -11.44 -18.93
C GLY A 104 4.70 -12.37 -18.99
N GLN A 105 4.64 -13.31 -18.04
CA GLN A 105 3.57 -14.29 -17.86
C GLN A 105 2.91 -14.11 -16.48
N PHE A 106 1.66 -14.52 -16.36
CA PHE A 106 0.94 -14.43 -15.09
C PHE A 106 0.01 -15.62 -14.83
N VAL A 107 -0.32 -15.79 -13.55
CA VAL A 107 -1.36 -16.65 -13.03
C VAL A 107 -2.22 -15.84 -12.07
N ASP A 108 -3.52 -15.96 -12.17
CA ASP A 108 -4.48 -15.42 -11.19
C ASP A 108 -4.88 -16.51 -10.20
N VAL A 109 -4.76 -16.23 -8.90
CA VAL A 109 -5.29 -17.07 -7.82
C VAL A 109 -6.28 -16.26 -6.99
N LYS A 110 -7.16 -16.94 -6.26
CA LYS A 110 -8.12 -16.31 -5.35
C LYS A 110 -7.70 -16.54 -3.91
N ASP A 111 -7.69 -15.46 -3.12
CA ASP A 111 -7.57 -15.60 -1.67
C ASP A 111 -8.86 -16.20 -1.06
N PRO A 112 -8.90 -16.55 0.24
CA PRO A 112 -10.10 -17.10 0.89
C PRO A 112 -11.34 -16.21 0.81
N ASN A 113 -11.19 -14.92 0.55
CA ASN A 113 -12.28 -13.94 0.41
C ASN A 113 -12.68 -13.70 -1.06
N GLY A 114 -12.06 -14.41 -2.01
CA GLY A 114 -12.30 -14.26 -3.45
C GLY A 114 -11.58 -13.08 -4.10
N ILE A 115 -10.70 -12.40 -3.39
CA ILE A 115 -9.86 -11.32 -3.95
C ILE A 115 -8.81 -11.93 -4.89
N ASN A 116 -8.60 -11.29 -6.03
CA ASN A 116 -7.60 -11.75 -6.99
C ASN A 116 -6.18 -11.38 -6.54
N VAL A 117 -5.31 -12.38 -6.51
CA VAL A 117 -3.86 -12.22 -6.34
C VAL A 117 -3.22 -12.64 -7.67
N ARG A 118 -2.67 -11.68 -8.41
CA ARG A 118 -1.97 -11.97 -9.65
C ARG A 118 -0.48 -12.16 -9.40
N LEU A 119 0.03 -13.30 -9.80
CA LEU A 119 1.44 -13.65 -9.71
C LEU A 119 2.05 -13.53 -11.10
N LEU A 120 3.17 -12.79 -11.22
CA LEU A 120 3.79 -12.48 -12.52
C LEU A 120 5.25 -12.92 -12.52
N PHE A 121 5.73 -13.39 -13.68
CA PHE A 121 7.13 -13.72 -13.92
C PHE A 121 7.59 -13.18 -15.27
N GLY A 122 8.87 -12.78 -15.36
CA GLY A 122 9.48 -12.32 -16.61
C GLY A 122 9.04 -10.92 -17.05
N VAL A 123 8.54 -10.10 -16.13
CA VAL A 123 8.22 -8.69 -16.41
C VAL A 123 9.51 -7.91 -16.63
N THR A 124 9.65 -7.26 -17.77
CA THR A 124 10.78 -6.39 -18.07
C THR A 124 10.68 -5.10 -17.26
N LEU A 125 11.68 -4.84 -16.44
CA LEU A 125 11.81 -3.59 -15.70
C LEU A 125 12.27 -2.47 -16.63
N ARG A 126 12.07 -1.21 -16.24
CA ARG A 126 12.56 -0.04 -16.97
C ARG A 126 14.08 -0.02 -17.00
N ALA A 127 14.65 0.47 -18.11
CA ALA A 127 16.09 0.63 -18.26
C ALA A 127 16.67 1.60 -17.20
N GLU A 128 17.90 1.36 -16.75
CA GLU A 128 18.55 2.20 -15.76
C GLU A 128 18.70 3.66 -16.21
N ASP A 129 19.00 3.88 -17.50
CA ASP A 129 19.16 5.23 -18.05
C ASP A 129 17.86 6.02 -17.97
N GLU A 130 16.71 5.40 -18.28
CA GLU A 130 15.40 6.02 -18.16
C GLU A 130 15.05 6.36 -16.70
N GLN A 131 15.51 5.53 -15.74
CA GLN A 131 15.32 5.80 -14.31
C GLN A 131 16.17 6.99 -13.86
N LYS A 132 17.45 7.02 -14.22
CA LYS A 132 18.40 8.09 -13.85
C LYS A 132 17.98 9.47 -14.31
N GLU A 133 17.38 9.60 -15.50
CA GLU A 133 16.84 10.87 -16.01
C GLU A 133 15.71 11.43 -15.15
N GLU A 134 14.97 10.55 -14.47
CA GLU A 134 13.82 10.91 -13.66
C GLU A 134 14.10 10.87 -12.16
N GLU A 135 15.25 10.36 -11.74
CA GLU A 135 15.64 10.22 -10.35
C GLU A 135 15.74 11.61 -9.68
N PRO A 136 15.06 11.80 -8.52
CA PRO A 136 15.17 13.07 -7.79
C PRO A 136 16.57 13.29 -7.26
N LYS A 137 16.99 14.54 -7.20
CA LYS A 137 18.25 14.88 -6.54
C LYS A 137 18.12 14.58 -5.04
N PRO A 138 19.14 13.93 -4.43
CA PRO A 138 19.13 13.66 -3.00
C PRO A 138 18.94 14.92 -2.18
N VAL A 139 18.09 14.87 -1.16
CA VAL A 139 17.92 15.95 -0.20
C VAL A 139 19.05 15.94 0.80
N VAL A 140 19.81 17.03 0.87
CA VAL A 140 20.90 17.19 1.82
C VAL A 140 20.44 18.12 2.94
N MET A 141 20.26 17.57 4.14
CA MET A 141 19.78 18.32 5.32
C MET A 141 20.92 19.03 6.04
N ASN A 142 20.76 20.33 6.33
CA ASN A 142 21.57 21.02 7.32
C ASN A 142 20.95 20.81 8.71
N THR A 143 21.55 19.96 9.52
CA THR A 143 21.12 19.72 10.90
C THR A 143 21.72 20.75 11.87
N TRP A 144 21.40 20.69 13.17
CA TRP A 144 21.93 21.62 14.17
C TRP A 144 23.46 21.52 14.33
N ASN A 145 24.03 20.32 14.19
CA ASN A 145 25.47 20.02 14.36
C ASN A 145 26.25 19.93 13.03
N GLU A 146 25.55 19.62 11.93
CA GLU A 146 26.17 19.46 10.62
C GLU A 146 25.51 20.37 9.58
N LYS A 147 26.33 21.12 8.83
CA LYS A 147 25.89 22.05 7.79
C LYS A 147 26.60 21.73 6.46
N PRO A 148 26.27 20.56 5.84
CA PRO A 148 26.94 20.15 4.61
C PRO A 148 26.64 21.09 3.43
N ARG A 149 25.43 21.67 3.33
CA ARG A 149 25.07 22.64 2.29
C ARG A 149 25.62 24.03 2.61
N LYS A 150 26.63 24.47 1.86
CA LYS A 150 27.26 25.79 2.00
C LYS A 150 27.17 26.51 0.66
N GLY A 151 26.41 27.62 0.61
CA GLY A 151 26.21 28.40 -0.62
C GLY A 151 25.26 27.75 -1.64
N GLU A 152 24.68 26.58 -1.32
CA GLU A 152 23.70 25.86 -2.13
C GLU A 152 22.30 25.98 -1.53
N PHE A 153 21.31 26.16 -2.40
CA PHE A 153 19.93 26.33 -1.98
C PHE A 153 19.15 25.04 -2.23
N GLN A 154 18.39 24.59 -1.23
CA GLN A 154 17.42 23.54 -1.37
C GLN A 154 16.15 24.13 -2.01
N ARG A 155 15.91 23.79 -3.27
CA ARG A 155 14.77 24.29 -4.02
C ARG A 155 14.14 23.13 -4.79
N PHE A 156 12.84 23.06 -4.70
CA PHE A 156 12.03 22.05 -5.37
C PHE A 156 11.09 22.71 -6.38
N ASP A 157 10.73 21.97 -7.41
CA ASP A 157 9.65 22.35 -8.31
C ASP A 157 8.32 22.04 -7.62
N ASN A 158 7.44 23.03 -7.52
CA ASN A 158 6.10 22.85 -6.97
C ASN A 158 5.28 21.95 -7.89
N GLY A 159 4.47 21.08 -7.30
CA GLY A 159 3.60 20.18 -8.06
C GLY A 159 3.28 18.88 -7.33
N PRO A 160 2.88 17.86 -8.08
CA PRO A 160 2.62 16.53 -7.54
C PRO A 160 3.82 15.92 -6.82
N SER A 161 3.55 15.06 -5.84
CA SER A 161 4.59 14.24 -5.22
C SER A 161 5.32 13.40 -6.27
N ARG A 162 6.62 13.16 -6.04
CA ARG A 162 7.41 12.28 -6.91
C ARG A 162 7.27 10.84 -6.44
N VAL A 163 6.33 10.13 -7.01
CA VAL A 163 6.04 8.74 -6.65
C VAL A 163 7.11 7.80 -7.20
N HIS A 164 7.65 6.94 -6.33
CA HIS A 164 8.69 5.96 -6.64
C HIS A 164 8.08 4.62 -7.06
N LYS A 165 7.38 3.95 -6.15
CA LYS A 165 6.83 2.59 -6.30
C LYS A 165 5.53 2.40 -5.51
N LEU A 166 4.82 1.30 -5.75
CA LEU A 166 3.84 0.77 -4.79
C LEU A 166 4.62 0.10 -3.65
N GLY A 167 4.37 0.53 -2.42
CA GLY A 167 4.98 -0.04 -1.21
C GLY A 167 4.14 -1.18 -0.63
N HIS A 168 2.85 -0.90 -0.37
CA HIS A 168 1.95 -1.89 0.20
C HIS A 168 0.49 -1.66 -0.17
N TYR A 169 -0.34 -2.66 0.10
CA TYR A 169 -1.79 -2.51 0.18
C TYR A 169 -2.37 -3.39 1.28
N GLY A 170 -3.57 -3.08 1.72
CA GLY A 170 -4.24 -3.88 2.75
C GLY A 170 -5.68 -4.21 2.42
N LEU A 171 -6.17 -5.26 3.08
CA LEU A 171 -7.55 -5.72 2.99
C LEU A 171 -8.26 -5.59 4.32
N VAL A 172 -9.54 -5.26 4.26
CA VAL A 172 -10.48 -5.31 5.38
C VAL A 172 -11.34 -6.54 5.22
N VAL A 173 -11.25 -7.47 6.19
CA VAL A 173 -11.97 -8.74 6.18
C VAL A 173 -12.90 -8.85 7.39
N ASP A 174 -13.93 -9.70 7.29
CA ASP A 174 -14.77 -10.02 8.45
C ASP A 174 -13.96 -10.75 9.53
N ARG A 175 -14.33 -10.53 10.80
CA ARG A 175 -13.64 -11.15 11.93
C ARG A 175 -13.56 -12.67 11.83
N SER A 176 -14.59 -13.30 11.32
CA SER A 176 -14.64 -14.75 11.14
C SER A 176 -13.68 -15.29 10.07
N GLN A 177 -13.15 -14.40 9.20
CA GLN A 177 -12.24 -14.78 8.12
C GLN A 177 -10.78 -14.34 8.39
N PHE A 178 -10.54 -13.54 9.44
CA PHE A 178 -9.25 -12.90 9.68
C PHE A 178 -8.11 -13.94 9.82
N GLU A 179 -8.22 -14.85 10.78
CA GLU A 179 -7.16 -15.84 11.04
C GLU A 179 -6.96 -16.80 9.83
N THR A 180 -8.03 -17.18 9.17
CA THR A 180 -7.95 -18.03 7.97
C THR A 180 -7.24 -17.31 6.83
N THR A 181 -7.54 -16.02 6.64
CA THR A 181 -6.93 -15.21 5.58
C THR A 181 -5.44 -14.98 5.88
N VAL A 182 -5.08 -14.57 7.10
CA VAL A 182 -3.68 -14.40 7.50
C VAL A 182 -2.91 -15.72 7.31
N ALA A 183 -3.43 -16.84 7.81
CA ALA A 183 -2.78 -18.15 7.68
C ALA A 183 -2.58 -18.55 6.20
N TRP A 184 -3.55 -18.26 5.34
CA TRP A 184 -3.43 -18.56 3.90
C TRP A 184 -2.28 -17.78 3.25
N TYR A 185 -2.16 -16.47 3.50
CA TYR A 185 -1.08 -15.65 2.95
C TYR A 185 0.29 -16.10 3.47
N LEU A 186 0.42 -16.35 4.77
CA LEU A 186 1.69 -16.80 5.39
C LEU A 186 2.12 -18.21 4.96
N SER A 187 1.15 -19.12 4.68
CA SER A 187 1.47 -20.49 4.26
C SER A 187 1.70 -20.63 2.75
N THR A 188 1.09 -19.76 1.95
CA THR A 188 1.17 -19.80 0.47
C THR A 188 2.41 -19.08 -0.04
N PHE A 189 2.78 -17.96 0.60
CA PHE A 189 3.85 -17.08 0.15
C PHE A 189 4.92 -16.91 1.23
N ASN A 190 6.14 -16.52 0.81
CA ASN A 190 7.21 -16.08 1.72
C ASN A 190 6.90 -14.72 2.36
N LEU A 191 5.71 -14.57 2.92
CA LEU A 191 5.35 -13.45 3.76
C LEU A 191 5.61 -13.82 5.23
N ALA A 192 6.15 -12.89 6.00
CA ALA A 192 6.33 -13.03 7.43
C ALA A 192 5.67 -11.86 8.16
N GLU A 193 5.15 -12.14 9.35
CA GLU A 193 4.58 -11.09 10.21
C GLU A 193 5.68 -10.13 10.65
N THR A 194 5.43 -8.84 10.51
CA THR A 194 6.31 -7.77 11.00
C THR A 194 5.79 -7.24 12.32
N ASP A 195 4.52 -6.80 12.32
CA ASP A 195 3.85 -6.25 13.49
C ASP A 195 2.37 -6.63 13.49
N SER A 196 1.75 -6.55 14.68
CA SER A 196 0.31 -6.71 14.79
C SER A 196 -0.31 -5.71 15.79
N LEU A 197 -1.57 -5.37 15.54
CA LEU A 197 -2.41 -4.63 16.48
C LEU A 197 -3.48 -5.58 17.02
N PHE A 198 -3.66 -5.57 18.34
CA PHE A 198 -4.65 -6.42 19.01
C PHE A 198 -5.74 -5.61 19.73
N ASP A 199 -6.93 -6.19 19.82
CA ASP A 199 -8.01 -5.67 20.66
C ASP A 199 -7.65 -5.87 22.15
N LYS A 200 -7.53 -4.77 22.87
CA LYS A 200 -7.13 -4.76 24.28
C LYS A 200 -8.10 -5.55 25.19
N ALA A 201 -9.38 -5.61 24.84
CA ALA A 201 -10.37 -6.30 25.64
C ALA A 201 -10.32 -7.83 25.46
N SER A 202 -10.12 -8.33 24.25
CA SER A 202 -10.10 -9.76 23.93
C SER A 202 -8.70 -10.34 23.81
N GLY A 203 -7.66 -9.51 23.65
CA GLY A 203 -6.29 -9.93 23.33
C GLY A 203 -6.09 -10.50 21.93
N LYS A 204 -7.12 -10.41 21.06
CA LYS A 204 -7.07 -10.96 19.70
C LYS A 204 -6.50 -9.96 18.70
N ASP A 205 -5.66 -10.44 17.78
CA ASP A 205 -5.13 -9.60 16.71
C ASP A 205 -6.27 -9.10 15.83
N MET A 206 -6.22 -7.81 15.50
CA MET A 206 -7.18 -7.10 14.65
C MET A 206 -6.53 -6.64 13.34
N MET A 207 -5.22 -6.51 13.32
CA MET A 207 -4.44 -6.13 12.15
C MET A 207 -3.10 -6.84 12.20
N THR A 208 -2.68 -7.38 11.07
CA THR A 208 -1.37 -8.03 10.90
C THR A 208 -0.69 -7.44 9.68
N PHE A 209 0.51 -6.89 9.88
CA PHE A 209 1.39 -6.38 8.83
C PHE A 209 2.39 -7.45 8.43
N MET A 210 2.64 -7.61 7.13
CA MET A 210 3.47 -8.66 6.58
C MET A 210 4.48 -8.11 5.58
N HIS A 211 5.75 -8.47 5.76
CA HIS A 211 6.82 -8.19 4.80
C HIS A 211 7.11 -9.42 3.93
N ILE A 212 7.77 -9.21 2.80
CA ILE A 212 8.32 -10.31 1.99
C ILE A 212 9.61 -10.77 2.68
N ASP A 213 9.61 -11.98 3.25
CA ASP A 213 10.80 -12.55 3.89
C ASP A 213 11.82 -13.00 2.83
N LYS A 214 12.96 -12.34 2.83
CA LYS A 214 14.15 -12.67 2.03
C LYS A 214 15.34 -13.08 2.90
N GLY A 215 15.06 -13.66 4.06
CA GLY A 215 16.07 -14.03 5.03
C GLY A 215 16.75 -12.79 5.62
N LYS A 216 18.07 -12.67 5.49
CA LYS A 216 18.82 -11.53 6.02
C LYS A 216 18.82 -10.27 5.16
N GLU A 217 18.31 -10.35 3.93
CA GLU A 217 18.11 -9.18 3.07
C GLU A 217 17.01 -8.31 3.65
N PHE A 218 17.26 -7.01 3.79
CA PHE A 218 16.26 -6.05 4.26
C PHE A 218 15.22 -5.78 3.18
N THR A 219 13.96 -5.80 3.55
CA THR A 219 12.80 -5.45 2.73
C THR A 219 11.97 -4.36 3.40
N ASP A 220 10.99 -3.80 2.68
CA ASP A 220 10.07 -2.83 3.26
C ASP A 220 9.41 -3.42 4.52
N HIS A 221 9.12 -2.58 5.53
CA HIS A 221 8.48 -2.97 6.79
C HIS A 221 7.25 -3.84 6.57
N HIS A 222 6.45 -3.53 5.58
CA HIS A 222 5.38 -4.39 5.09
C HIS A 222 5.07 -4.12 3.63
N SER A 223 4.65 -5.15 2.92
CA SER A 223 4.12 -5.08 1.56
C SER A 223 2.62 -5.40 1.52
N PHE A 224 2.12 -5.99 2.58
CA PHE A 224 0.72 -6.38 2.72
C PHE A 224 0.25 -6.33 4.17
N PHE A 225 -1.03 -6.04 4.38
CA PHE A 225 -1.65 -6.17 5.70
C PHE A 225 -3.12 -6.56 5.60
N ILE A 226 -3.62 -7.15 6.67
CA ILE A 226 -5.03 -7.53 6.82
C ILE A 226 -5.56 -6.88 8.09
N GLN A 227 -6.71 -6.24 7.99
CA GLN A 227 -7.44 -5.65 9.10
C GLN A 227 -8.81 -6.29 9.25
N SER A 228 -9.23 -6.51 10.50
CA SER A 228 -10.59 -6.87 10.87
C SER A 228 -11.13 -5.88 11.90
N PRO A 229 -12.01 -4.95 11.50
CA PRO A 229 -12.62 -4.01 12.43
C PRO A 229 -13.60 -4.73 13.38
N PRO A 230 -13.99 -4.10 14.52
CA PRO A 230 -14.98 -4.66 15.44
C PRO A 230 -16.36 -4.86 14.80
N GLU A 231 -16.73 -3.99 13.86
CA GLU A 231 -18.02 -4.08 13.17
C GLU A 231 -17.98 -5.18 12.09
N PRO A 232 -19.10 -5.90 11.87
CA PRO A 232 -19.17 -6.92 10.83
C PRO A 232 -18.86 -6.37 9.43
N VAL A 233 -18.05 -7.09 8.68
CA VAL A 233 -17.67 -6.78 7.31
C VAL A 233 -18.40 -7.70 6.34
N LYS A 234 -19.40 -7.18 5.67
CA LYS A 234 -20.24 -7.96 4.75
C LYS A 234 -19.44 -8.54 3.57
N ASN A 235 -18.53 -7.75 3.01
CA ASN A 235 -17.69 -8.14 1.88
C ASN A 235 -16.25 -7.65 2.12
N CYS A 236 -15.27 -8.49 1.82
CA CYS A 236 -13.88 -8.07 1.81
C CYS A 236 -13.70 -6.88 0.85
N ARG A 237 -12.88 -5.93 1.27
CA ARG A 237 -12.58 -4.71 0.50
C ARG A 237 -11.16 -4.23 0.75
N PRO A 238 -10.59 -3.41 -0.12
CA PRO A 238 -9.31 -2.78 0.17
C PRO A 238 -9.44 -1.82 1.35
N HIS A 239 -8.41 -1.74 2.19
CA HIS A 239 -8.24 -0.65 3.14
C HIS A 239 -7.65 0.55 2.41
N HIS A 240 -6.43 0.43 1.94
CA HIS A 240 -5.75 1.41 1.09
C HIS A 240 -4.65 0.77 0.25
N SER A 241 -4.14 1.53 -0.71
CA SER A 241 -2.90 1.25 -1.42
C SER A 241 -1.93 2.40 -1.18
N SER A 242 -0.67 2.09 -0.87
CA SER A 242 0.33 3.03 -0.41
C SER A 242 1.52 3.12 -1.36
N PHE A 243 1.93 4.35 -1.68
CA PHE A 243 2.95 4.63 -2.68
C PHE A 243 4.09 5.43 -2.07
N GLU A 244 5.29 4.88 -2.18
CA GLU A 244 6.50 5.54 -1.71
C GLU A 244 6.80 6.78 -2.54
N VAL A 245 7.12 7.88 -1.87
CA VAL A 245 7.62 9.12 -2.48
C VAL A 245 9.06 9.36 -2.06
N ASP A 246 9.78 10.21 -2.80
CA ASP A 246 11.22 10.38 -2.65
C ASP A 246 11.67 10.95 -1.29
N ASN A 247 10.86 11.81 -0.67
CA ASN A 247 11.19 12.42 0.63
C ASN A 247 10.02 13.22 1.22
N MET A 248 10.16 13.66 2.48
CA MET A 248 9.15 14.42 3.21
C MET A 248 8.82 15.79 2.56
N ASP A 249 9.81 16.48 1.97
CA ASP A 249 9.55 17.77 1.30
C ASP A 249 8.63 17.56 0.09
N SER A 250 8.93 16.55 -0.74
CA SER A 250 8.11 16.16 -1.91
C SER A 250 6.71 15.74 -1.48
N GLN A 251 6.60 14.95 -0.41
CA GLN A 251 5.32 14.53 0.16
C GLN A 251 4.49 15.73 0.62
N THR A 252 5.12 16.66 1.34
CA THR A 252 4.46 17.88 1.83
C THR A 252 4.02 18.80 0.69
N MET A 253 4.86 18.99 -0.33
CA MET A 253 4.48 19.76 -1.52
C MET A 253 3.30 19.12 -2.26
N GLY A 254 3.32 17.81 -2.44
CA GLY A 254 2.23 17.06 -3.04
C GLY A 254 0.92 17.15 -2.25
N HIS A 255 1.02 17.17 -0.91
CA HIS A 255 -0.15 17.41 -0.04
C HIS A 255 -0.82 18.76 -0.37
N TYR A 256 -0.05 19.83 -0.39
CA TYR A 256 -0.59 21.16 -0.72
C TYR A 256 -1.04 21.27 -2.19
N HIS A 257 -0.38 20.56 -3.11
CA HIS A 257 -0.83 20.47 -4.50
C HIS A 257 -2.22 19.82 -4.58
N LEU A 258 -2.42 18.64 -4.00
CA LEU A 258 -3.71 17.93 -3.98
C LEU A 258 -4.80 18.76 -3.31
N GLN A 259 -4.49 19.42 -2.20
CA GLN A 259 -5.40 20.33 -1.52
C GLN A 259 -5.80 21.52 -2.42
N GLY A 260 -4.83 22.10 -3.13
CA GLY A 260 -5.06 23.21 -4.08
C GLY A 260 -5.89 22.81 -5.30
N GLN A 261 -5.83 21.54 -5.71
CA GLN A 261 -6.70 20.97 -6.75
C GLN A 261 -8.11 20.60 -6.26
N GLY A 262 -8.39 20.75 -4.94
CA GLY A 262 -9.68 20.46 -4.35
C GLY A 262 -9.94 18.99 -4.06
N TRP A 263 -8.91 18.14 -4.03
CA TRP A 263 -9.04 16.74 -3.65
C TRP A 263 -9.27 16.57 -2.14
N THR A 264 -9.84 15.46 -1.72
CA THR A 264 -10.24 15.23 -0.33
C THR A 264 -9.16 14.46 0.41
N ASN A 265 -8.49 15.12 1.37
CA ASN A 265 -7.59 14.45 2.30
C ASN A 265 -8.38 13.55 3.24
N CYS A 266 -7.87 12.36 3.50
CA CYS A 266 -8.44 11.40 4.44
C CYS A 266 -7.83 11.55 5.82
N TRP A 267 -6.49 11.54 5.90
CA TRP A 267 -5.73 11.69 7.15
C TRP A 267 -4.26 11.96 6.83
N GLY A 268 -3.63 12.92 7.48
CA GLY A 268 -2.22 13.28 7.30
C GLY A 268 -2.00 14.80 7.30
N ILE A 269 -0.74 15.23 7.31
CA ILE A 269 0.50 14.44 7.31
C ILE A 269 0.84 14.05 8.76
N GLY A 270 1.37 12.85 8.97
CA GLY A 270 1.83 12.40 10.27
C GLY A 270 2.90 11.30 10.13
N ARG A 271 3.41 10.81 11.26
CA ARG A 271 4.33 9.66 11.30
C ARG A 271 3.72 8.52 12.08
N HIS A 272 3.66 7.33 11.48
CA HIS A 272 3.20 6.12 12.14
C HIS A 272 4.11 5.70 13.30
N LEU A 273 3.51 5.09 14.33
CA LEU A 273 4.24 4.43 15.42
C LEU A 273 4.91 3.14 14.90
N LEU A 274 4.17 2.31 14.18
CA LEU A 274 4.68 1.09 13.56
C LEU A 274 5.16 1.39 12.14
N GLY A 275 6.40 0.93 11.79
CA GLY A 275 7.00 1.13 10.48
C GLY A 275 7.54 2.52 10.21
N SER A 276 7.42 3.47 11.15
CA SER A 276 7.97 4.84 11.10
C SER A 276 7.58 5.69 9.88
N GLN A 277 6.74 5.20 8.99
CA GLN A 277 6.37 5.86 7.74
C GLN A 277 5.73 7.22 8.00
N ILE A 278 6.21 8.26 7.31
CA ILE A 278 5.51 9.53 7.22
C ILE A 278 4.38 9.33 6.23
N PHE A 279 3.15 9.48 6.67
CA PHE A 279 1.93 9.15 5.92
C PHE A 279 1.15 10.38 5.49
N ASP A 280 0.43 10.25 4.37
CA ASP A 280 -0.54 11.23 3.85
C ASP A 280 -1.61 10.54 3.00
N TYR A 281 -2.80 10.35 3.57
CA TYR A 281 -3.90 9.58 2.98
C TYR A 281 -4.91 10.48 2.27
N TRP A 282 -5.31 10.07 1.07
CA TRP A 282 -6.25 10.78 0.22
C TRP A 282 -7.36 9.87 -0.27
N PHE A 283 -8.56 10.42 -0.47
CA PHE A 283 -9.59 9.72 -1.21
C PHE A 283 -9.43 9.98 -2.70
N ASP A 284 -9.39 8.91 -3.50
CA ASP A 284 -9.56 9.03 -4.94
C ASP A 284 -11.03 9.41 -5.28
N PRO A 285 -11.34 9.81 -6.52
CA PRO A 285 -12.71 10.19 -6.89
C PRO A 285 -13.76 9.10 -6.76
N SER A 286 -13.34 7.83 -6.64
CA SER A 286 -14.23 6.70 -6.38
C SER A 286 -14.39 6.42 -4.88
N GLY A 287 -13.69 7.18 -4.01
CA GLY A 287 -13.70 6.99 -2.57
C GLY A 287 -12.87 5.78 -2.11
N ASN A 288 -11.83 5.37 -2.84
CA ASN A 288 -10.80 4.49 -2.32
C ASN A 288 -9.72 5.33 -1.64
N ILE A 289 -9.08 4.80 -0.60
CA ILE A 289 -7.97 5.46 0.07
C ILE A 289 -6.67 5.10 -0.65
N VAL A 290 -5.89 6.11 -0.99
CA VAL A 290 -4.52 6.01 -1.49
C VAL A 290 -3.60 6.84 -0.62
N GLU A 291 -2.38 6.40 -0.43
CA GLU A 291 -1.41 6.99 0.48
C GLU A 291 -0.13 7.37 -0.24
N HIS A 292 0.39 8.56 0.06
CA HIS A 292 1.81 8.84 -0.08
C HIS A 292 2.52 8.50 1.22
N TYR A 293 3.66 7.80 1.14
CA TYR A 293 4.53 7.63 2.31
C TYR A 293 6.00 7.85 1.97
N SER A 294 6.76 8.23 2.97
CA SER A 294 8.22 8.33 2.92
C SER A 294 8.86 7.87 4.22
N ASP A 295 10.17 7.63 4.20
CA ASP A 295 10.98 7.32 5.39
C ASP A 295 10.43 6.14 6.22
N GLY A 296 10.10 5.03 5.53
CA GLY A 296 9.67 3.79 6.18
C GLY A 296 10.83 2.95 6.68
N ASP A 297 10.59 2.18 7.75
CA ASP A 297 11.54 1.20 8.25
C ASP A 297 11.75 0.06 7.25
N ILE A 298 12.90 -0.57 7.32
CA ILE A 298 13.20 -1.81 6.60
C ILE A 298 13.47 -2.92 7.61
N VAL A 299 13.04 -4.13 7.29
CA VAL A 299 13.07 -5.30 8.18
C VAL A 299 13.65 -6.53 7.49
N ASN A 300 14.05 -7.51 8.28
CA ASN A 300 14.48 -8.82 7.81
C ASN A 300 14.09 -9.91 8.84
N CYS A 301 14.49 -11.16 8.60
CA CYS A 301 14.16 -12.30 9.48
C CYS A 301 14.71 -12.18 10.93
N GLU A 302 15.61 -11.24 11.21
CA GLU A 302 16.17 -10.98 12.55
C GLU A 302 15.42 -9.85 13.27
N THR A 303 14.49 -9.14 12.60
CA THR A 303 13.70 -8.07 13.18
C THR A 303 12.63 -8.65 14.13
N THR A 304 12.53 -8.11 15.33
CA THR A 304 11.56 -8.58 16.32
C THR A 304 10.15 -8.12 15.94
N VAL A 305 9.19 -9.03 15.93
CA VAL A 305 7.77 -8.73 15.76
C VAL A 305 7.25 -7.90 16.94
N ALA A 306 6.63 -6.75 16.66
CA ALA A 306 5.98 -5.92 17.67
C ALA A 306 4.47 -6.21 17.74
N LYS A 307 3.90 -6.13 18.95
CA LYS A 307 2.46 -6.24 19.20
C LYS A 307 2.00 -5.07 20.06
N GLU A 308 1.12 -4.25 19.50
CA GLU A 308 0.61 -3.07 20.15
C GLU A 308 -0.93 -3.12 20.26
N PRO A 309 -1.52 -2.53 21.31
CA PRO A 309 -2.97 -2.43 21.40
C PRO A 309 -3.51 -1.48 20.31
N ALA A 310 -4.59 -1.89 19.65
CA ALA A 310 -5.27 -1.05 18.67
C ALA A 310 -6.02 0.08 19.39
N ALA A 311 -5.52 1.32 19.27
CA ALA A 311 -6.15 2.51 19.81
C ALA A 311 -5.86 3.72 18.91
N PRO A 312 -6.75 4.74 18.84
CA PRO A 312 -6.53 5.92 17.99
C PRO A 312 -5.24 6.69 18.30
N ASP A 313 -4.83 6.70 19.57
CA ASP A 313 -3.63 7.39 20.06
C ASP A 313 -2.32 6.59 19.89
N THR A 314 -2.41 5.32 19.48
CA THR A 314 -1.24 4.50 19.13
C THR A 314 -0.98 4.44 17.60
N MET A 315 -1.78 5.16 16.80
CA MET A 315 -1.65 5.12 15.34
C MET A 315 -0.53 6.01 14.80
N ALA A 316 -0.12 7.04 15.54
CA ALA A 316 0.90 7.99 15.09
C ALA A 316 1.76 8.51 16.25
N VAL A 317 3.07 8.71 15.97
CA VAL A 317 4.02 9.39 16.88
C VAL A 317 3.73 10.89 16.91
N TRP A 318 3.40 11.47 15.76
CA TRP A 318 2.99 12.86 15.58
C TRP A 318 2.11 12.99 14.34
N GLY A 319 1.28 14.00 14.32
CA GLY A 319 0.37 14.29 13.22
C GLY A 319 -1.03 14.64 13.72
N PRO A 320 -2.00 14.79 12.83
CA PRO A 320 -3.39 14.99 13.20
C PRO A 320 -3.99 13.70 13.81
N ASN A 321 -4.99 13.88 14.68
CA ASN A 321 -5.75 12.74 15.19
C ASN A 321 -6.35 11.93 14.03
N VAL A 322 -6.39 10.60 14.21
CA VAL A 322 -6.93 9.70 13.20
C VAL A 322 -8.41 10.03 12.91
N THR A 323 -8.77 10.08 11.64
CA THR A 323 -10.16 10.36 11.24
C THR A 323 -11.03 9.10 11.30
N LEU A 324 -12.32 9.28 11.56
CA LEU A 324 -13.26 8.16 11.47
C LEU A 324 -13.30 7.58 10.04
N ALA A 325 -13.16 8.43 9.03
CA ALA A 325 -13.14 8.01 7.62
C ALA A 325 -11.98 7.06 7.29
N PHE A 326 -10.81 7.25 7.90
CA PHE A 326 -9.68 6.34 7.77
C PHE A 326 -9.98 4.97 8.41
N LEU A 327 -10.49 4.96 9.65
CA LEU A 327 -10.79 3.72 10.37
C LEU A 327 -11.90 2.90 9.70
N THR A 328 -12.91 3.56 9.15
CA THR A 328 -14.05 2.89 8.47
C THR A 328 -13.82 2.65 6.98
N THR A 329 -12.79 3.27 6.40
CA THR A 329 -12.52 3.31 4.95
C THR A 329 -13.68 3.88 4.13
N ARG A 330 -14.46 4.82 4.70
CA ARG A 330 -15.63 5.43 4.07
C ARG A 330 -15.49 6.94 3.96
N MET A 331 -15.56 7.46 2.74
CA MET A 331 -15.42 8.88 2.46
C MET A 331 -16.52 9.73 3.11
N GLU A 332 -17.73 9.18 3.26
CA GLU A 332 -18.85 9.87 3.91
C GLU A 332 -18.59 10.14 5.41
N ASP A 333 -17.72 9.37 6.04
CA ASP A 333 -17.39 9.54 7.45
C ASP A 333 -16.39 10.67 7.72
N ILE A 334 -15.82 11.29 6.66
CA ILE A 334 -14.92 12.46 6.81
C ILE A 334 -15.60 13.61 7.54
N LYS A 335 -16.91 13.80 7.34
CA LYS A 335 -17.69 14.83 8.00
C LYS A 335 -17.98 14.57 9.49
N LYS A 336 -17.72 13.36 9.95
CA LYS A 336 -17.88 12.97 11.37
C LYS A 336 -16.66 13.32 12.22
N GLY A 337 -15.58 13.81 11.59
CA GLY A 337 -14.39 14.32 12.26
C GLY A 337 -13.40 13.23 12.68
N VAL A 338 -12.72 13.46 13.80
CA VAL A 338 -11.68 12.56 14.34
C VAL A 338 -12.30 11.44 15.18
N ALA A 339 -11.59 10.32 15.30
CA ALA A 339 -11.95 9.27 16.24
C ALA A 339 -11.66 9.72 17.67
N ALA A 340 -12.51 9.35 18.62
CA ALA A 340 -12.30 9.63 20.04
C ALA A 340 -11.03 8.90 20.53
N SER A 341 -10.16 9.62 21.27
CA SER A 341 -9.00 9.02 21.91
C SER A 341 -9.45 8.22 23.16
N ALA A 342 -8.60 7.27 23.61
CA ALA A 342 -8.88 6.52 24.83
C ALA A 342 -9.02 7.45 26.06
N VAL A 343 -8.28 8.55 26.11
CA VAL A 343 -8.33 9.57 27.17
C VAL A 343 -9.69 10.30 27.21
N GLU A 344 -10.29 10.55 26.05
CA GLU A 344 -11.61 11.20 25.97
C GLU A 344 -12.75 10.24 26.34
N GLN A 345 -12.59 8.94 26.08
CA GLN A 345 -13.60 7.93 26.47
C GLN A 345 -13.69 7.75 27.99
N ASP A 346 -12.58 7.80 28.72
CA ASP A 346 -12.55 7.72 30.17
C ASP A 346 -13.12 8.99 30.84
N ALA A 347 -12.99 10.15 30.20
CA ALA A 347 -13.54 11.41 30.70
C ALA A 347 -15.08 11.52 30.55
N VAL A 348 -15.68 10.80 29.59
CA VAL A 348 -17.14 10.75 29.38
C VAL A 348 -17.79 9.69 30.27
N ALA A 349 -17.03 8.71 30.75
CA ALA A 349 -17.49 7.63 31.64
C ALA A 349 -17.36 7.95 33.14
N SER A 350 -16.74 9.07 33.52
CA SER A 350 -16.61 9.59 34.89
C SER A 350 -17.56 10.77 35.12
#